data_56ed4adf571489b03d4e0f271d93d68a
#
_entry.id   56ed4adf571489b03d4e0f271d93d68a
#
_cell.length_a   1.000
_cell.length_b   1.000
_cell.length_c   1.000
_cell.angle_alpha   90.00
_cell.angle_beta   90.00
_cell.angle_gamma   90.00
#
_symmetry.space_group_name_H-M   'P 1'
#
loop_
_entity.id
_entity.type
_entity.pdbx_description
1 polymer ?
#
loop_
_entity_poly.entity_id
_entity_poly.type
_entity_poly.pdbx_seq_one_letter_code
_entity_poly.pdbx_strand_id
1 'polypeptide(L)'
;MSLGNPDRPVGGLSVPRPDGVEIRPLGRDDLADALALVRELYGLPAAEPQAHRTQYEALVNDPDASPFLATSDGTAVGLIVFRFRRRLNHATFEGWISDLVVREQDRGRGIGRALVASVIAEWRLRGSHRIQLEVAHDRTAARALYAASGFVEQGKYFEIGPVRTRGIVTGPGVEIRPIADDDADFEAVTRLLAELGRPAPSEERLPALRRTYAQHAGRAETGSLLAVADGHPVGFIGLEMRQPFFTTAPQAWIPDLVVTEAARGRDIGAALLDAAFAAARERGAYAAALETGHQRKVAHRLYVAAGMSDVGVFATLDR
;
A
#
# COMPACT_ATOMS: atom_id res chain seq x y z
N MET A 1 24.96 11.89 -0.14
CA MET A 1 24.90 11.21 1.17
C MET A 1 24.60 9.75 0.90
N SER A 2 25.29 8.87 1.55
CA SER A 2 25.64 7.48 1.30
C SER A 2 24.70 6.66 0.43
N LEU A 3 25.19 6.31 -0.76
CA LEU A 3 24.65 5.29 -1.68
C LEU A 3 24.55 3.97 -0.90
N GLY A 4 23.38 3.33 -0.96
CA GLY A 4 23.16 2.03 -0.32
C GLY A 4 24.23 1.04 -0.73
N ASN A 5 24.97 0.56 0.27
CA ASN A 5 26.03 -0.43 0.10
C ASN A 5 25.42 -1.76 -0.35
N PRO A 6 25.79 -2.31 -1.52
CA PRO A 6 25.31 -3.61 -1.98
C PRO A 6 25.73 -4.77 -1.06
N ASP A 7 26.72 -4.58 -0.17
CA ASP A 7 27.26 -5.55 0.78
C ASP A 7 26.61 -5.48 2.16
N ARG A 8 25.46 -4.82 2.33
CA ARG A 8 24.81 -4.75 3.63
C ARG A 8 24.31 -6.14 4.05
N PRO A 9 24.90 -6.79 5.09
CA PRO A 9 24.45 -8.09 5.52
C PRO A 9 23.00 -7.97 5.98
N VAL A 10 22.13 -8.83 5.46
CA VAL A 10 20.78 -9.06 5.99
C VAL A 10 20.99 -9.46 7.43
N GLY A 11 20.72 -8.55 8.37
CA GLY A 11 21.14 -8.61 9.77
C GLY A 11 20.89 -9.97 10.38
N GLY A 12 21.89 -10.57 10.91
CA GLY A 12 22.15 -11.69 11.84
C GLY A 12 21.10 -12.76 12.14
N LEU A 13 19.92 -12.75 11.53
CA LEU A 13 18.93 -13.81 11.63
C LEU A 13 19.20 -14.80 10.50
N SER A 14 19.56 -16.03 10.88
CA SER A 14 19.67 -17.16 9.96
C SER A 14 18.28 -17.43 9.37
N VAL A 15 18.03 -16.87 8.19
CA VAL A 15 16.83 -17.22 7.40
C VAL A 15 17.09 -18.58 6.79
N PRO A 16 16.27 -19.63 7.05
CA PRO A 16 16.41 -20.92 6.40
C PRO A 16 16.34 -20.74 4.88
N ARG A 17 17.43 -21.02 4.19
CA ARG A 17 17.50 -20.92 2.73
C ARG A 17 17.39 -22.32 2.14
N PRO A 18 16.65 -22.51 1.05
CA PRO A 18 16.67 -23.75 0.30
C PRO A 18 18.08 -24.02 -0.25
N ASP A 19 18.45 -25.28 -0.38
CA ASP A 19 19.75 -25.66 -0.92
C ASP A 19 19.95 -25.08 -2.33
N GLY A 20 21.13 -24.50 -2.56
CA GLY A 20 21.49 -23.90 -3.85
C GLY A 20 20.75 -22.59 -4.17
N VAL A 21 20.04 -21.98 -3.21
CA VAL A 21 19.35 -20.70 -3.42
C VAL A 21 20.03 -19.59 -2.63
N GLU A 22 20.42 -18.53 -3.33
CA GLU A 22 20.88 -17.29 -2.76
C GLU A 22 19.74 -16.28 -2.74
N ILE A 23 19.60 -15.49 -1.65
CA ILE A 23 18.70 -14.34 -1.56
C ILE A 23 19.52 -13.10 -1.24
N ARG A 24 19.40 -12.12 -2.11
CA ARG A 24 20.12 -10.84 -1.98
C ARG A 24 19.21 -9.64 -2.30
N PRO A 25 19.59 -8.43 -1.89
CA PRO A 25 18.92 -7.23 -2.35
C PRO A 25 18.91 -7.16 -3.88
N LEU A 26 17.82 -6.62 -4.44
CA LEU A 26 17.69 -6.39 -5.88
C LEU A 26 18.65 -5.26 -6.30
N GLY A 27 19.51 -5.52 -7.27
CA GLY A 27 20.52 -4.60 -7.77
C GLY A 27 20.08 -3.87 -9.05
N ARG A 28 20.88 -2.88 -9.48
CA ARG A 28 20.58 -2.10 -10.69
C ARG A 28 20.62 -2.93 -11.98
N ASP A 29 21.42 -3.98 -12.00
CA ASP A 29 21.64 -4.82 -13.18
C ASP A 29 20.60 -5.94 -13.33
N ASP A 30 19.72 -6.13 -12.32
CA ASP A 30 18.75 -7.22 -12.30
C ASP A 30 17.42 -6.90 -13.04
N LEU A 31 17.34 -5.79 -13.78
CA LEU A 31 16.11 -5.35 -14.45
C LEU A 31 15.49 -6.44 -15.33
N ALA A 32 16.30 -7.08 -16.17
CA ALA A 32 15.80 -8.08 -17.10
C ALA A 32 15.20 -9.28 -16.39
N ASP A 33 15.86 -9.75 -15.34
CA ASP A 33 15.43 -10.87 -14.50
C ASP A 33 14.17 -10.54 -13.71
N ALA A 34 14.13 -9.36 -13.09
CA ALA A 34 12.96 -8.90 -12.34
C ALA A 34 11.73 -8.77 -13.25
N LEU A 35 11.87 -8.19 -14.44
CA LEU A 35 10.78 -8.08 -15.41
C LEU A 35 10.33 -9.45 -15.94
N ALA A 36 11.26 -10.40 -16.16
CA ALA A 36 10.90 -11.75 -16.58
C ALA A 36 10.01 -12.44 -15.54
N LEU A 37 10.38 -12.36 -14.25
CA LEU A 37 9.62 -12.93 -13.15
C LEU A 37 8.23 -12.29 -13.01
N VAL A 38 8.13 -10.97 -13.11
CA VAL A 38 6.85 -10.25 -12.99
C VAL A 38 5.93 -10.55 -14.17
N ARG A 39 6.47 -10.67 -15.39
CA ARG A 39 5.69 -11.08 -16.57
C ARG A 39 5.10 -12.49 -16.40
N GLU A 40 5.86 -13.42 -15.85
CA GLU A 40 5.36 -14.76 -15.55
C GLU A 40 4.20 -14.72 -14.54
N LEU A 41 4.31 -13.89 -13.48
CA LEU A 41 3.27 -13.78 -12.46
C LEU A 41 1.96 -13.20 -12.99
N TYR A 42 2.04 -12.15 -13.83
CA TYR A 42 0.87 -11.38 -14.27
C TYR A 42 0.44 -11.68 -15.70
N GLY A 43 1.16 -12.56 -16.43
CA GLY A 43 0.87 -12.86 -17.83
C GLY A 43 1.00 -11.65 -18.76
N LEU A 44 1.90 -10.70 -18.44
CA LEU A 44 2.01 -9.45 -19.15
C LEU A 44 2.71 -9.62 -20.50
N PRO A 45 2.30 -8.90 -21.57
CA PRO A 45 3.03 -8.86 -22.83
C PRO A 45 4.43 -8.25 -22.61
N ALA A 46 5.31 -8.42 -23.57
CA ALA A 46 6.60 -7.74 -23.60
C ALA A 46 6.35 -6.22 -23.64
N ALA A 47 6.42 -5.58 -22.48
CA ALA A 47 6.10 -4.17 -22.33
C ALA A 47 7.23 -3.27 -22.84
N GLU A 48 6.92 -1.98 -23.02
CA GLU A 48 7.89 -0.95 -23.43
C GLU A 48 9.07 -0.90 -22.45
N PRO A 49 10.30 -1.18 -22.91
CA PRO A 49 11.44 -1.37 -22.01
C PRO A 49 11.78 -0.11 -21.20
N GLN A 50 11.55 1.08 -21.77
CA GLN A 50 11.98 2.35 -21.16
C GLN A 50 11.13 2.75 -19.94
N ALA A 51 9.81 2.62 -20.03
CA ALA A 51 8.93 2.98 -18.91
C ALA A 51 9.16 2.08 -17.69
N HIS A 52 9.36 0.78 -17.92
CA HIS A 52 9.69 -0.17 -16.84
C HIS A 52 11.09 0.08 -16.27
N ARG A 53 12.04 0.51 -17.09
CA ARG A 53 13.38 0.88 -16.61
C ARG A 53 13.31 2.03 -15.62
N THR A 54 12.58 3.09 -15.95
CA THR A 54 12.41 4.24 -15.04
C THR A 54 11.81 3.83 -13.70
N GLN A 55 10.78 2.97 -13.70
CA GLN A 55 10.17 2.46 -12.48
C GLN A 55 11.10 1.56 -11.68
N TYR A 56 11.85 0.71 -12.36
CA TYR A 56 12.84 -0.14 -11.74
C TYR A 56 13.94 0.67 -11.06
N GLU A 57 14.49 1.66 -11.77
CA GLU A 57 15.49 2.57 -11.20
C GLU A 57 14.95 3.35 -10.01
N ALA A 58 13.69 3.79 -10.08
CA ALA A 58 13.02 4.40 -8.94
C ALA A 58 12.91 3.43 -7.77
N LEU A 59 12.52 2.17 -8.00
CA LEU A 59 12.41 1.15 -6.96
C LEU A 59 13.75 0.84 -6.27
N VAL A 60 14.81 0.60 -7.04
CA VAL A 60 16.11 0.20 -6.47
C VAL A 60 16.86 1.37 -5.83
N ASN A 61 16.51 2.61 -6.16
CA ASN A 61 17.07 3.81 -5.54
C ASN A 61 16.18 4.39 -4.40
N ASP A 62 14.99 3.84 -4.19
CA ASP A 62 14.08 4.29 -3.14
C ASP A 62 14.59 3.86 -1.76
N PRO A 63 14.95 4.80 -0.85
CA PRO A 63 15.43 4.46 0.50
C PRO A 63 14.35 3.79 1.36
N ASP A 64 13.08 3.93 0.98
CA ASP A 64 11.94 3.31 1.64
C ASP A 64 11.49 2.01 0.95
N ALA A 65 12.30 1.46 0.01
CA ALA A 65 12.10 0.15 -0.59
C ALA A 65 13.24 -0.82 -0.20
N SER A 66 12.90 -2.10 -0.10
CA SER A 66 13.85 -3.19 0.15
C SER A 66 13.42 -4.44 -0.62
N PRO A 67 13.51 -4.42 -1.97
CA PRO A 67 13.22 -5.59 -2.78
C PRO A 67 14.34 -6.62 -2.70
N PHE A 68 13.99 -7.93 -2.76
CA PHE A 68 14.95 -9.03 -2.75
C PHE A 68 14.75 -9.94 -3.97
N LEU A 69 15.87 -10.40 -4.53
CA LEU A 69 15.93 -11.38 -5.60
C LEU A 69 16.44 -12.72 -5.03
N ALA A 70 15.79 -13.81 -5.43
CA ALA A 70 16.27 -15.18 -5.20
C ALA A 70 16.88 -15.70 -6.49
N THR A 71 18.09 -16.24 -6.42
CA THR A 71 18.79 -16.87 -7.54
C THR A 71 19.14 -18.32 -7.20
N SER A 72 19.13 -19.22 -8.21
CA SER A 72 19.60 -20.60 -8.12
C SER A 72 20.54 -20.83 -9.30
N ASP A 73 21.78 -21.23 -9.05
CA ASP A 73 22.82 -21.40 -10.08
C ASP A 73 22.96 -20.16 -11.00
N GLY A 74 22.92 -18.97 -10.39
CA GLY A 74 23.02 -17.70 -11.11
C GLY A 74 21.75 -17.27 -11.87
N THR A 75 20.69 -18.08 -11.87
CA THR A 75 19.42 -17.78 -12.54
C THR A 75 18.41 -17.23 -11.55
N ALA A 76 17.73 -16.14 -11.90
CA ALA A 76 16.67 -15.56 -11.08
C ALA A 76 15.46 -16.50 -11.03
N VAL A 77 15.06 -16.91 -9.82
CA VAL A 77 13.96 -17.86 -9.57
C VAL A 77 12.84 -17.30 -8.71
N GLY A 78 13.03 -16.11 -8.12
CA GLY A 78 11.99 -15.45 -7.32
C GLY A 78 12.32 -14.00 -6.99
N LEU A 79 11.30 -13.21 -6.76
CA LEU A 79 11.37 -11.78 -6.45
C LEU A 79 10.32 -11.46 -5.38
N ILE A 80 10.68 -10.63 -4.42
CA ILE A 80 9.74 -9.97 -3.52
C ILE A 80 9.99 -8.46 -3.53
N VAL A 81 8.92 -7.68 -3.69
CA VAL A 81 8.97 -6.22 -3.60
C VAL A 81 8.38 -5.79 -2.25
N PHE A 82 9.19 -5.12 -1.47
CA PHE A 82 8.84 -4.64 -0.16
C PHE A 82 9.15 -3.16 -0.03
N ARG A 83 8.19 -2.38 0.51
CA ARG A 83 8.30 -0.94 0.69
C ARG A 83 7.89 -0.55 2.11
N PHE A 84 8.45 0.53 2.61
CA PHE A 84 8.03 1.21 3.84
C PHE A 84 7.20 2.42 3.46
N ARG A 85 6.02 2.55 4.05
CA ARG A 85 5.12 3.69 3.84
C ARG A 85 4.75 4.35 5.15
N ARG A 86 4.45 5.64 5.12
CA ARG A 86 3.98 6.38 6.28
C ARG A 86 2.46 6.49 6.22
N ARG A 87 1.83 6.32 7.35
CA ARG A 87 0.38 6.58 7.51
C ARG A 87 0.20 7.83 8.37
N LEU A 88 -0.83 8.63 8.08
CA LEU A 88 -1.11 9.88 8.79
C LEU A 88 -1.38 9.68 10.29
N ASN A 89 -1.73 8.48 10.70
CA ASN A 89 -2.08 8.10 12.06
C ASN A 89 -0.99 7.34 12.81
N HIS A 90 0.19 7.17 12.23
CA HIS A 90 1.30 6.43 12.84
C HIS A 90 2.61 7.23 12.80
N ALA A 91 3.33 7.23 13.93
CA ALA A 91 4.65 7.85 14.01
C ALA A 91 5.76 7.00 13.36
N THR A 92 5.51 5.70 13.15
CA THR A 92 6.43 4.75 12.53
C THR A 92 5.94 4.30 11.16
N PHE A 93 6.84 3.69 10.38
CA PHE A 93 6.50 3.12 9.10
C PHE A 93 5.58 1.90 9.22
N GLU A 94 4.83 1.65 8.16
CA GLU A 94 4.18 0.38 7.85
C GLU A 94 4.93 -0.25 6.68
N GLY A 95 5.27 -1.53 6.78
CA GLY A 95 5.83 -2.29 5.67
C GLY A 95 4.71 -2.78 4.75
N TRP A 96 4.94 -2.78 3.45
CA TRP A 96 4.01 -3.28 2.44
C TRP A 96 4.71 -4.23 1.47
N ILE A 97 4.23 -5.47 1.39
CA ILE A 97 4.63 -6.42 0.35
C ILE A 97 3.68 -6.21 -0.84
N SER A 98 4.18 -5.63 -1.92
CA SER A 98 3.39 -5.37 -3.12
C SER A 98 3.38 -6.56 -4.08
N ASP A 99 4.49 -7.27 -4.18
CA ASP A 99 4.68 -8.36 -5.14
C ASP A 99 5.50 -9.49 -4.51
N LEU A 100 5.10 -10.74 -4.79
CA LEU A 100 5.87 -11.94 -4.51
C LEU A 100 5.67 -12.90 -5.67
N VAL A 101 6.73 -13.23 -6.35
CA VAL A 101 6.74 -14.22 -7.42
C VAL A 101 7.82 -15.26 -7.18
N VAL A 102 7.50 -16.53 -7.46
CA VAL A 102 8.48 -17.61 -7.61
C VAL A 102 8.16 -18.29 -8.94
N ARG A 103 9.19 -18.46 -9.77
CA ARG A 103 9.11 -19.12 -11.07
C ARG A 103 8.38 -20.46 -10.91
N GLU A 104 7.46 -20.77 -11.82
CA GLU A 104 6.56 -21.93 -11.67
C GLU A 104 7.28 -23.24 -11.41
N GLN A 105 8.33 -23.51 -12.18
CA GLN A 105 9.15 -24.73 -12.05
C GLN A 105 9.95 -24.82 -10.74
N ASP A 106 10.13 -23.71 -10.02
CA ASP A 106 10.89 -23.60 -8.77
C ASP A 106 9.98 -23.53 -7.54
N ARG A 107 8.66 -23.58 -7.72
CA ARG A 107 7.70 -23.63 -6.61
C ARG A 107 7.84 -24.91 -5.81
N GLY A 108 7.41 -24.87 -4.54
CA GLY A 108 7.53 -26.02 -3.63
C GLY A 108 8.90 -26.20 -2.98
N ARG A 109 9.95 -25.51 -3.44
CA ARG A 109 11.31 -25.57 -2.91
C ARG A 109 11.55 -24.68 -1.67
N GLY A 110 10.54 -23.98 -1.16
CA GLY A 110 10.68 -23.08 0.01
C GLY A 110 11.17 -21.67 -0.31
N ILE A 111 11.39 -21.31 -1.59
CA ILE A 111 11.92 -20.01 -2.02
C ILE A 111 11.02 -18.85 -1.57
N GLY A 112 9.70 -18.95 -1.75
CA GLY A 112 8.76 -17.95 -1.30
C GLY A 112 8.81 -17.70 0.21
N ARG A 113 8.95 -18.76 1.01
CA ARG A 113 9.12 -18.64 2.47
C ARG A 113 10.41 -17.92 2.84
N ALA A 114 11.51 -18.21 2.15
CA ALA A 114 12.78 -17.57 2.40
C ALA A 114 12.77 -16.08 2.00
N LEU A 115 12.11 -15.71 0.89
CA LEU A 115 11.90 -14.31 0.49
C LEU A 115 11.06 -13.56 1.53
N VAL A 116 9.95 -14.12 2.01
CA VAL A 116 9.12 -13.51 3.07
C VAL A 116 9.91 -13.36 4.37
N ALA A 117 10.72 -14.35 4.73
CA ALA A 117 11.58 -14.28 5.92
C ALA A 117 12.63 -13.16 5.81
N SER A 118 13.19 -12.89 4.61
CA SER A 118 14.12 -11.78 4.38
C SER A 118 13.43 -10.42 4.61
N VAL A 119 12.18 -10.27 4.13
CA VAL A 119 11.37 -9.08 4.39
C VAL A 119 11.06 -8.91 5.88
N ILE A 120 10.71 -9.98 6.59
CA ILE A 120 10.43 -9.93 8.03
C ILE A 120 11.70 -9.53 8.81
N ALA A 121 12.88 -9.98 8.39
CA ALA A 121 14.15 -9.56 8.99
C ALA A 121 14.41 -8.06 8.77
N GLU A 122 14.24 -7.55 7.56
CA GLU A 122 14.39 -6.14 7.22
C GLU A 122 13.37 -5.26 7.98
N TRP A 123 12.11 -5.69 8.05
CA TRP A 123 11.07 -5.03 8.83
C TRP A 123 11.45 -4.85 10.30
N ARG A 124 11.99 -5.90 10.94
CA ARG A 124 12.43 -5.86 12.33
C ARG A 124 13.59 -4.88 12.54
N LEU A 125 14.54 -4.85 11.61
CA LEU A 125 15.67 -3.93 11.65
C LEU A 125 15.23 -2.46 11.58
N ARG A 126 14.26 -2.15 10.73
CA ARG A 126 13.76 -0.79 10.55
C ARG A 126 12.79 -0.32 11.65
N GLY A 127 12.37 -1.21 12.55
CA GLY A 127 11.49 -0.86 13.66
C GLY A 127 10.07 -0.44 13.24
N SER A 128 9.63 -0.87 12.08
CA SER A 128 8.27 -0.67 11.60
C SER A 128 7.27 -1.41 12.49
N HIS A 129 6.07 -0.86 12.69
CA HIS A 129 5.07 -1.44 13.61
C HIS A 129 4.32 -2.63 12.99
N ARG A 130 4.24 -2.71 11.67
CA ARG A 130 3.41 -3.69 10.94
C ARG A 130 3.97 -3.97 9.56
N ILE A 131 3.75 -5.19 9.05
CA ILE A 131 3.76 -5.49 7.62
C ILE A 131 2.33 -5.76 7.18
N GLN A 132 1.94 -5.25 6.01
CA GLN A 132 0.68 -5.51 5.35
C GLN A 132 0.89 -6.05 3.94
N LEU A 133 -0.04 -6.82 3.46
CA LEU A 133 -0.14 -7.30 2.08
C LEU A 133 -1.59 -7.48 1.68
N GLU A 134 -1.85 -7.45 0.39
CA GLU A 134 -3.11 -7.84 -0.21
C GLU A 134 -2.89 -9.09 -1.08
N VAL A 135 -3.86 -9.98 -1.09
CA VAL A 135 -3.80 -11.21 -1.87
C VAL A 135 -5.17 -11.57 -2.43
N ALA A 136 -5.23 -11.85 -3.73
CA ALA A 136 -6.47 -12.21 -4.41
C ALA A 136 -7.05 -13.53 -3.88
N HIS A 137 -8.38 -13.66 -3.99
CA HIS A 137 -9.11 -14.82 -3.43
C HIS A 137 -8.64 -16.16 -4.01
N ASP A 138 -8.28 -16.21 -5.28
CA ASP A 138 -7.82 -17.40 -6.02
C ASP A 138 -6.37 -17.79 -5.72
N ARG A 139 -5.57 -16.91 -5.11
CA ARG A 139 -4.15 -17.16 -4.79
C ARG A 139 -3.98 -17.99 -3.50
N THR A 140 -4.60 -19.17 -3.45
CA THR A 140 -4.65 -20.02 -2.24
C THR A 140 -3.27 -20.43 -1.71
N ALA A 141 -2.32 -20.73 -2.60
CA ALA A 141 -0.95 -21.06 -2.23
C ALA A 141 -0.21 -19.88 -1.56
N ALA A 142 -0.40 -18.65 -2.05
CA ALA A 142 0.17 -17.45 -1.45
C ALA A 142 -0.46 -17.16 -0.08
N ARG A 143 -1.79 -17.31 0.06
CA ARG A 143 -2.48 -17.17 1.36
C ARG A 143 -1.95 -18.17 2.39
N ALA A 144 -1.76 -19.44 2.00
CA ALA A 144 -1.18 -20.47 2.87
C ALA A 144 0.26 -20.14 3.28
N LEU A 145 1.07 -19.61 2.34
CA LEU A 145 2.44 -19.16 2.62
C LEU A 145 2.47 -18.03 3.66
N TYR A 146 1.64 -17.00 3.49
CA TYR A 146 1.58 -15.86 4.41
C TYR A 146 1.07 -16.28 5.79
N ALA A 147 0.03 -17.10 5.86
CA ALA A 147 -0.46 -17.66 7.13
C ALA A 147 0.63 -18.47 7.86
N ALA A 148 1.36 -19.32 7.14
CA ALA A 148 2.49 -20.08 7.69
C ALA A 148 3.68 -19.18 8.10
N SER A 149 3.75 -17.94 7.60
CA SER A 149 4.74 -16.93 7.96
C SER A 149 4.28 -16.01 9.11
N GLY A 150 3.10 -16.27 9.69
CA GLY A 150 2.55 -15.55 10.83
C GLY A 150 1.63 -14.37 10.48
N PHE A 151 1.31 -14.16 9.21
CA PHE A 151 0.33 -13.14 8.82
C PHE A 151 -1.09 -13.59 9.17
N VAL A 152 -1.88 -12.64 9.67
CA VAL A 152 -3.28 -12.86 10.05
C VAL A 152 -4.17 -12.06 9.09
N GLU A 153 -5.15 -12.72 8.50
CA GLU A 153 -6.16 -12.08 7.67
C GLU A 153 -7.03 -11.15 8.53
N GLN A 154 -7.14 -9.88 8.13
CA GLN A 154 -7.84 -8.83 8.86
C GLN A 154 -9.16 -8.41 8.20
N GLY A 155 -9.27 -8.60 6.89
CA GLY A 155 -10.43 -8.12 6.15
C GLY A 155 -10.33 -8.31 4.66
N LYS A 156 -11.15 -7.52 3.96
CA LYS A 156 -11.33 -7.58 2.52
C LYS A 156 -10.49 -6.54 1.80
N TYR A 157 -10.08 -6.87 0.59
CA TYR A 157 -9.46 -5.98 -0.37
C TYR A 157 -10.42 -5.68 -1.50
N PHE A 158 -10.76 -4.40 -1.66
CA PHE A 158 -11.66 -3.91 -2.70
C PHE A 158 -10.87 -3.16 -3.76
N GLU A 159 -11.25 -3.36 -5.03
CA GLU A 159 -10.66 -2.65 -6.16
C GLU A 159 -11.73 -2.24 -7.18
N ILE A 160 -11.50 -1.13 -7.87
CA ILE A 160 -12.21 -0.70 -9.07
C ILE A 160 -11.19 -0.32 -10.15
N GLY A 161 -11.32 -0.89 -11.34
CA GLY A 161 -10.51 -0.57 -12.51
C GLY A 161 -11.29 -0.82 -13.80
N PRO A 162 -11.29 0.12 -14.74
CA PRO A 162 -10.78 1.50 -14.65
C PRO A 162 -11.60 2.36 -13.69
N VAL A 163 -10.93 3.34 -13.06
CA VAL A 163 -11.57 4.24 -12.09
C VAL A 163 -12.65 5.09 -12.77
N ARG A 164 -13.86 5.06 -12.23
CA ARG A 164 -15.02 5.80 -12.75
C ARG A 164 -15.67 6.61 -11.64
N THR A 165 -16.07 7.83 -11.95
CA THR A 165 -16.88 8.71 -11.08
C THR A 165 -18.35 8.55 -11.40
N ARG A 166 -19.19 8.77 -10.40
CA ARG A 166 -20.65 8.71 -10.51
C ARG A 166 -21.29 10.11 -10.49
N GLY A 167 -20.50 11.16 -10.24
CA GLY A 167 -20.99 12.53 -10.14
C GLY A 167 -21.86 12.74 -8.90
N ILE A 168 -21.49 12.12 -7.77
CA ILE A 168 -22.26 12.25 -6.52
C ILE A 168 -22.09 13.66 -5.99
N VAL A 169 -23.20 14.38 -5.86
CA VAL A 169 -23.25 15.74 -5.33
C VAL A 169 -23.67 15.67 -3.86
N THR A 170 -22.95 16.37 -3.00
CA THR A 170 -23.32 16.54 -1.59
C THR A 170 -24.58 17.43 -1.49
N GLY A 171 -25.37 17.23 -0.41
CA GLY A 171 -26.44 18.12 -0.05
C GLY A 171 -25.95 19.56 0.22
N PRO A 172 -26.88 20.54 0.27
CA PRO A 172 -26.52 21.92 0.55
C PRO A 172 -25.74 22.05 1.86
N GLY A 173 -24.79 22.99 1.88
CA GLY A 173 -23.94 23.26 3.06
C GLY A 173 -22.78 22.28 3.27
N VAL A 174 -22.53 21.34 2.35
CA VAL A 174 -21.37 20.45 2.42
C VAL A 174 -20.41 20.74 1.27
N GLU A 175 -19.17 21.08 1.63
CA GLU A 175 -18.05 21.28 0.71
C GLU A 175 -17.06 20.12 0.84
N ILE A 176 -16.53 19.64 -0.30
CA ILE A 176 -15.39 18.71 -0.32
C ILE A 176 -14.20 19.44 -0.92
N ARG A 177 -13.11 19.49 -0.18
CA ARG A 177 -11.88 20.18 -0.59
C ARG A 177 -10.62 19.40 -0.25
N PRO A 178 -9.50 19.65 -0.94
CA PRO A 178 -8.20 19.14 -0.52
C PRO A 178 -7.84 19.57 0.91
N ILE A 179 -7.07 18.73 1.60
CA ILE A 179 -6.45 19.12 2.88
C ILE A 179 -5.38 20.18 2.63
N ALA A 180 -5.24 21.13 3.56
CA ALA A 180 -4.17 22.13 3.58
C ALA A 180 -3.07 21.73 4.57
N ASP A 181 -1.84 22.22 4.35
CA ASP A 181 -0.75 22.06 5.33
C ASP A 181 -0.83 23.17 6.39
N ASP A 182 -1.89 23.12 7.19
CA ASP A 182 -2.08 24.01 8.33
C ASP A 182 -2.51 23.22 9.57
N ASP A 183 -2.53 23.90 10.72
CA ASP A 183 -2.82 23.27 12.00
C ASP A 183 -4.32 22.92 12.15
N ALA A 184 -5.23 23.69 11.54
CA ALA A 184 -6.67 23.44 11.63
C ALA A 184 -7.04 22.13 10.91
N ASP A 185 -6.52 21.92 9.70
CA ASP A 185 -6.74 20.67 8.95
C ASP A 185 -6.00 19.48 9.60
N PHE A 186 -4.79 19.69 10.12
CA PHE A 186 -4.08 18.66 10.88
C PHE A 186 -4.88 18.18 12.10
N GLU A 187 -5.42 19.10 12.91
CA GLU A 187 -6.26 18.77 14.06
C GLU A 187 -7.56 18.06 13.63
N ALA A 188 -8.21 18.57 12.57
CA ALA A 188 -9.41 17.95 12.02
C ALA A 188 -9.17 16.52 11.56
N VAL A 189 -8.12 16.28 10.76
CA VAL A 189 -7.77 14.94 10.24
C VAL A 189 -7.41 14.00 11.38
N THR A 190 -6.61 14.43 12.35
CA THR A 190 -6.23 13.58 13.49
C THR A 190 -7.42 13.20 14.36
N ARG A 191 -8.36 14.14 14.60
CA ARG A 191 -9.62 13.87 15.30
C ARG A 191 -10.48 12.86 14.53
N LEU A 192 -10.70 13.07 13.24
CA LEU A 192 -11.50 12.17 12.39
C LEU A 192 -10.89 10.77 12.32
N LEU A 193 -9.56 10.65 12.22
CA LEU A 193 -8.88 9.37 12.27
C LEU A 193 -9.04 8.67 13.63
N ALA A 194 -9.06 9.40 14.73
CA ALA A 194 -9.36 8.84 16.06
C ALA A 194 -10.81 8.30 16.14
N GLU A 195 -11.80 8.99 15.55
CA GLU A 195 -13.18 8.48 15.43
C GLU A 195 -13.26 7.21 14.55
N LEU A 196 -12.35 7.04 13.58
CA LEU A 196 -12.23 5.81 12.80
C LEU A 196 -11.66 4.63 13.63
N GLY A 197 -11.16 4.91 14.83
CA GLY A 197 -10.50 3.94 15.71
C GLY A 197 -8.98 3.86 15.50
N ARG A 198 -8.39 4.88 14.88
CA ARG A 198 -6.93 4.99 14.80
C ARG A 198 -6.38 5.52 16.12
N PRO A 199 -5.10 5.21 16.46
CA PRO A 199 -4.49 5.75 17.67
C PRO A 199 -4.55 7.28 17.72
N ALA A 200 -5.08 7.82 18.80
CA ALA A 200 -5.04 9.25 19.03
C ALA A 200 -3.58 9.73 19.20
N PRO A 201 -3.24 10.93 18.73
CA PRO A 201 -1.91 11.48 18.92
C PRO A 201 -1.63 11.67 20.43
N SER A 202 -0.46 11.21 20.89
CA SER A 202 0.09 11.57 22.21
C SER A 202 1.05 12.76 22.04
N GLU A 203 1.28 13.52 23.12
CA GLU A 203 2.19 14.65 23.12
C GLU A 203 3.58 14.27 22.56
N GLU A 204 4.09 13.11 22.93
CA GLU A 204 5.37 12.58 22.44
C GLU A 204 5.38 12.36 20.92
N ARG A 205 4.28 11.90 20.34
CA ARG A 205 4.15 11.53 18.93
C ARG A 205 3.72 12.70 18.03
N LEU A 206 3.12 13.73 18.63
CA LEU A 206 2.54 14.86 17.90
C LEU A 206 3.52 15.52 16.91
N PRO A 207 4.79 15.82 17.25
CA PRO A 207 5.73 16.42 16.31
C PRO A 207 6.05 15.51 15.11
N ALA A 208 6.10 14.20 15.30
CA ALA A 208 6.34 13.25 14.22
C ALA A 208 5.12 13.14 13.30
N LEU A 209 3.93 13.10 13.86
CA LEU A 209 2.67 13.07 13.11
C LEU A 209 2.46 14.35 12.30
N ARG A 210 2.77 15.52 12.89
CA ARG A 210 2.68 16.83 12.19
C ARG A 210 3.64 16.89 10.99
N ARG A 211 4.88 16.38 11.16
CA ARG A 211 5.83 16.27 10.02
C ARG A 211 5.33 15.31 8.94
N THR A 212 4.77 14.15 9.32
CA THR A 212 4.20 13.19 8.38
C THR A 212 3.03 13.82 7.62
N TYR A 213 2.16 14.55 8.32
CA TYR A 213 1.04 15.27 7.72
C TYR A 213 1.50 16.33 6.72
N ALA A 214 2.45 17.21 7.10
CA ALA A 214 3.01 18.23 6.23
C ALA A 214 3.61 17.63 4.95
N GLN A 215 4.39 16.55 5.10
CA GLN A 215 4.94 15.81 3.96
C GLN A 215 3.83 15.24 3.07
N HIS A 216 2.77 14.69 3.67
CA HIS A 216 1.64 14.16 2.92
C HIS A 216 0.87 15.27 2.20
N ALA A 217 0.50 16.36 2.87
CA ALA A 217 -0.24 17.46 2.28
C ALA A 217 0.54 18.16 1.13
N GLY A 218 1.87 18.19 1.22
CA GLY A 218 2.75 18.83 0.23
C GLY A 218 3.14 17.97 -0.98
N ARG A 219 2.74 16.67 -1.04
CA ARG A 219 3.17 15.77 -2.11
C ARG A 219 2.14 15.71 -3.25
N ALA A 220 2.62 15.72 -4.49
CA ALA A 220 1.77 15.60 -5.68
C ALA A 220 1.07 14.22 -5.81
N GLU A 221 1.70 13.18 -5.24
CA GLU A 221 1.21 11.80 -5.25
C GLU A 221 0.05 11.57 -4.27
N THR A 222 -0.24 12.52 -3.40
CA THR A 222 -1.38 12.47 -2.49
C THR A 222 -2.55 13.31 -3.00
N GLY A 223 -3.75 13.02 -2.53
CA GLY A 223 -4.96 13.73 -2.95
C GLY A 223 -6.05 13.64 -1.89
N SER A 224 -5.65 13.61 -0.61
CA SER A 224 -6.57 13.49 0.52
C SER A 224 -7.51 14.67 0.63
N LEU A 225 -8.77 14.41 1.01
CA LEU A 225 -9.84 15.39 1.00
C LEU A 225 -10.55 15.46 2.37
N LEU A 226 -11.03 16.65 2.71
CA LEU A 226 -11.96 16.89 3.82
C LEU A 226 -13.35 17.20 3.28
N ALA A 227 -14.37 16.67 3.96
CA ALA A 227 -15.75 17.14 3.86
C ALA A 227 -16.03 18.10 5.02
N VAL A 228 -16.46 19.31 4.68
CA VAL A 228 -16.77 20.38 5.63
C VAL A 228 -18.27 20.68 5.51
N ALA A 229 -19.01 20.57 6.61
CA ALA A 229 -20.42 20.89 6.68
C ALA A 229 -20.61 22.04 7.66
N ASP A 230 -21.26 23.11 7.22
CA ASP A 230 -21.54 24.30 8.02
C ASP A 230 -20.28 24.86 8.72
N GLY A 231 -19.15 24.86 8.00
CA GLY A 231 -17.85 25.31 8.49
C GLY A 231 -17.10 24.31 9.38
N HIS A 232 -17.65 23.11 9.63
CA HIS A 232 -17.03 22.10 10.49
C HIS A 232 -16.57 20.87 9.69
N PRO A 233 -15.31 20.40 9.84
CA PRO A 233 -14.84 19.16 9.25
C PRO A 233 -15.61 17.95 9.82
N VAL A 234 -16.35 17.26 8.93
CA VAL A 234 -17.23 16.13 9.28
C VAL A 234 -16.84 14.82 8.61
N GLY A 235 -15.90 14.85 7.67
CA GLY A 235 -15.42 13.65 6.99
C GLY A 235 -14.03 13.82 6.40
N PHE A 236 -13.33 12.71 6.23
CA PHE A 236 -11.98 12.65 5.65
C PHE A 236 -11.84 11.42 4.79
N ILE A 237 -11.15 11.56 3.67
CA ILE A 237 -10.67 10.45 2.86
C ILE A 237 -9.18 10.64 2.56
N GLY A 238 -8.38 9.62 2.89
CA GLY A 238 -6.99 9.53 2.48
C GLY A 238 -6.88 9.04 1.04
N LEU A 239 -5.99 9.63 0.25
CA LEU A 239 -5.67 9.19 -1.10
C LEU A 239 -4.17 9.31 -1.34
N GLU A 240 -3.56 8.20 -1.75
CA GLU A 240 -2.16 8.11 -2.12
C GLU A 240 -2.01 7.35 -3.44
N MET A 241 -1.08 7.79 -4.29
CA MET A 241 -0.73 7.06 -5.51
C MET A 241 0.38 6.06 -5.21
N ARG A 242 0.12 4.77 -5.45
CA ARG A 242 1.10 3.68 -5.35
C ARG A 242 1.57 3.31 -6.75
N GLN A 243 2.84 2.95 -6.87
CA GLN A 243 3.38 2.45 -8.12
C GLN A 243 3.70 0.96 -7.99
N PRO A 244 2.79 0.05 -8.40
CA PRO A 244 3.10 -1.37 -8.49
C PRO A 244 4.20 -1.61 -9.51
N PHE A 245 5.01 -2.63 -9.31
CA PHE A 245 6.14 -2.88 -10.20
C PHE A 245 5.71 -3.43 -11.59
N PHE A 246 4.54 -4.03 -11.68
CA PHE A 246 4.07 -4.68 -12.91
C PHE A 246 3.36 -3.75 -13.91
N THR A 247 3.08 -2.51 -13.56
CA THR A 247 2.37 -1.54 -14.42
C THR A 247 3.09 -0.19 -14.46
N THR A 248 2.98 0.51 -15.59
CA THR A 248 3.52 1.86 -15.76
C THR A 248 2.58 2.95 -15.26
N ALA A 249 1.29 2.63 -15.10
CA ALA A 249 0.32 3.55 -14.51
C ALA A 249 0.21 3.33 -13.00
N PRO A 250 0.03 4.39 -12.19
CA PRO A 250 -0.13 4.25 -10.75
C PRO A 250 -1.48 3.65 -10.37
N GLN A 251 -1.55 3.05 -9.18
CA GLN A 251 -2.79 2.66 -8.51
C GLN A 251 -3.10 3.67 -7.41
N ALA A 252 -4.34 4.14 -7.34
CA ALA A 252 -4.81 4.94 -6.22
C ALA A 252 -5.10 4.04 -5.01
N TRP A 253 -4.56 4.39 -3.86
CA TRP A 253 -4.82 3.70 -2.61
C TRP A 253 -5.55 4.61 -1.63
N ILE A 254 -6.63 4.09 -1.05
CA ILE A 254 -7.47 4.80 -0.08
C ILE A 254 -7.26 4.17 1.30
N PRO A 255 -6.31 4.68 2.10
CA PRO A 255 -5.98 4.12 3.41
C PRO A 255 -7.09 4.30 4.45
N ASP A 256 -7.82 5.39 4.39
CA ASP A 256 -8.80 5.77 5.40
C ASP A 256 -9.99 6.50 4.75
N LEU A 257 -11.20 6.17 5.19
CA LEU A 257 -12.44 6.89 4.92
C LEU A 257 -13.26 6.95 6.20
N VAL A 258 -13.56 8.15 6.65
CA VAL A 258 -14.36 8.39 7.85
C VAL A 258 -15.36 9.51 7.65
N VAL A 259 -16.55 9.35 8.22
CA VAL A 259 -17.57 10.40 8.39
C VAL A 259 -18.03 10.34 9.83
N THR A 260 -18.07 11.49 10.52
CA THR A 260 -18.53 11.60 11.90
C THR A 260 -19.92 11.01 12.04
N GLU A 261 -20.24 10.42 13.18
CA GLU A 261 -21.53 9.75 13.39
C GLU A 261 -22.72 10.68 13.11
N ALA A 262 -22.64 11.92 13.58
CA ALA A 262 -23.70 12.92 13.41
C ALA A 262 -23.95 13.33 11.94
N ALA A 263 -22.97 13.12 11.06
CA ALA A 263 -23.07 13.48 9.64
C ALA A 263 -23.36 12.28 8.72
N ARG A 264 -23.49 11.08 9.27
CA ARG A 264 -23.83 9.87 8.48
C ARG A 264 -25.25 9.96 7.92
N GLY A 265 -25.51 9.21 6.85
CA GLY A 265 -26.81 9.21 6.17
C GLY A 265 -27.08 10.42 5.26
N ARG A 266 -26.08 11.29 5.08
CA ARG A 266 -26.12 12.48 4.19
C ARG A 266 -25.29 12.31 2.91
N ASP A 267 -25.01 11.09 2.51
CA ASP A 267 -24.21 10.69 1.34
C ASP A 267 -22.78 11.25 1.28
N ILE A 268 -22.27 11.83 2.38
CA ILE A 268 -20.94 12.42 2.47
C ILE A 268 -19.85 11.40 2.19
N GLY A 269 -19.96 10.17 2.71
CA GLY A 269 -19.00 9.11 2.46
C GLY A 269 -18.93 8.69 0.99
N ALA A 270 -20.08 8.66 0.32
CA ALA A 270 -20.17 8.36 -1.11
C ALA A 270 -19.58 9.48 -1.96
N ALA A 271 -19.84 10.74 -1.59
CA ALA A 271 -19.29 11.92 -2.28
C ALA A 271 -17.77 12.05 -2.07
N LEU A 272 -17.26 11.78 -0.87
CA LEU A 272 -15.81 11.73 -0.61
C LEU A 272 -15.13 10.66 -1.47
N LEU A 273 -15.73 9.47 -1.58
CA LEU A 273 -15.18 8.39 -2.40
C LEU A 273 -15.20 8.73 -3.89
N ASP A 274 -16.29 9.35 -4.38
CA ASP A 274 -16.41 9.79 -5.77
C ASP A 274 -15.40 10.90 -6.10
N ALA A 275 -15.20 11.86 -5.20
CA ALA A 275 -14.20 12.92 -5.33
C ALA A 275 -12.77 12.35 -5.32
N ALA A 276 -12.48 11.34 -4.48
CA ALA A 276 -11.21 10.63 -4.49
C ALA A 276 -10.98 9.88 -5.81
N PHE A 277 -12.02 9.27 -6.40
CA PHE A 277 -11.94 8.66 -7.72
C PHE A 277 -11.67 9.69 -8.83
N ALA A 278 -12.26 10.89 -8.75
CA ALA A 278 -11.95 11.98 -9.67
C ALA A 278 -10.47 12.37 -9.57
N ALA A 279 -9.97 12.60 -8.36
CA ALA A 279 -8.58 12.95 -8.09
C ALA A 279 -7.59 11.83 -8.52
N ALA A 280 -7.97 10.56 -8.38
CA ALA A 280 -7.20 9.41 -8.85
C ALA A 280 -7.11 9.39 -10.39
N ARG A 281 -8.22 9.62 -11.09
CA ARG A 281 -8.24 9.71 -12.57
C ARG A 281 -7.38 10.84 -13.11
N GLU A 282 -7.46 12.01 -12.49
CA GLU A 282 -6.63 13.17 -12.88
C GLU A 282 -5.13 12.88 -12.77
N ARG A 283 -4.75 11.98 -11.84
CA ARG A 283 -3.37 11.50 -11.64
C ARG A 283 -3.03 10.26 -12.48
N GLY A 284 -3.90 9.85 -13.38
CA GLY A 284 -3.66 8.73 -14.31
C GLY A 284 -3.73 7.34 -13.66
N ALA A 285 -4.44 7.19 -12.53
CA ALA A 285 -4.61 5.88 -11.90
C ALA A 285 -5.33 4.89 -12.81
N TYR A 286 -4.76 3.68 -12.99
CA TYR A 286 -5.45 2.60 -13.70
C TYR A 286 -6.55 1.95 -12.86
N ALA A 287 -6.39 1.95 -11.54
CA ALA A 287 -7.33 1.39 -10.57
C ALA A 287 -7.29 2.19 -9.26
N ALA A 288 -8.35 2.06 -8.46
CA ALA A 288 -8.38 2.50 -7.07
C ALA A 288 -8.69 1.32 -6.15
N ALA A 289 -7.99 1.25 -5.02
CA ALA A 289 -8.07 0.12 -4.10
C ALA A 289 -8.10 0.57 -2.63
N LEU A 290 -8.66 -0.27 -1.78
CA LEU A 290 -8.71 -0.08 -0.33
C LEU A 290 -8.82 -1.41 0.42
N GLU A 291 -8.42 -1.37 1.69
CA GLU A 291 -8.61 -2.48 2.62
C GLU A 291 -9.61 -2.09 3.72
N THR A 292 -10.41 -3.06 4.14
CA THR A 292 -11.45 -2.85 5.16
C THR A 292 -11.69 -4.10 6.00
N GLY A 293 -11.74 -3.93 7.32
CA GLY A 293 -11.96 -5.04 8.26
C GLY A 293 -13.27 -5.77 8.01
N HIS A 294 -13.30 -7.07 8.29
CA HIS A 294 -14.48 -7.92 8.09
C HIS A 294 -15.75 -7.42 8.79
N GLN A 295 -15.61 -6.73 9.92
CA GLN A 295 -16.72 -6.20 10.72
C GLN A 295 -17.38 -4.95 10.13
N ARG A 296 -16.72 -4.24 9.19
CA ARG A 296 -17.18 -2.95 8.65
C ARG A 296 -18.24 -3.11 7.53
N LYS A 297 -19.34 -3.81 7.82
CA LYS A 297 -20.39 -4.15 6.83
C LYS A 297 -21.05 -2.94 6.16
N VAL A 298 -21.17 -1.80 6.86
CA VAL A 298 -21.70 -0.57 6.27
C VAL A 298 -20.75 -0.01 5.21
N ALA A 299 -19.44 0.01 5.51
CA ALA A 299 -18.43 0.43 4.54
C ALA A 299 -18.37 -0.50 3.32
N HIS A 300 -18.50 -1.83 3.53
CA HIS A 300 -18.56 -2.77 2.39
C HIS A 300 -19.71 -2.43 1.43
N ARG A 301 -20.90 -2.12 1.95
CA ARG A 301 -22.04 -1.73 1.10
C ARG A 301 -21.77 -0.43 0.32
N LEU A 302 -21.11 0.54 0.97
CA LEU A 302 -20.71 1.79 0.33
C LEU A 302 -19.75 1.52 -0.85
N TYR A 303 -18.73 0.68 -0.65
CA TYR A 303 -17.74 0.37 -1.69
C TYR A 303 -18.37 -0.38 -2.87
N VAL A 304 -19.19 -1.38 -2.60
CA VAL A 304 -19.94 -2.10 -3.65
C VAL A 304 -20.88 -1.14 -4.40
N ALA A 305 -21.60 -0.27 -3.69
CA ALA A 305 -22.45 0.75 -4.30
C ALA A 305 -21.65 1.74 -5.16
N ALA A 306 -20.38 2.02 -4.80
CA ALA A 306 -19.47 2.83 -5.61
C ALA A 306 -18.88 2.10 -6.82
N GLY A 307 -19.19 0.82 -7.01
CA GLY A 307 -18.73 -0.01 -8.13
C GLY A 307 -17.43 -0.76 -7.87
N MET A 308 -16.94 -0.79 -6.63
CA MET A 308 -15.76 -1.58 -6.25
C MET A 308 -16.14 -3.06 -6.09
N SER A 309 -15.24 -3.94 -6.46
CA SER A 309 -15.37 -5.39 -6.30
C SER A 309 -14.50 -5.90 -5.15
N ASP A 310 -14.99 -6.87 -4.41
CA ASP A 310 -14.21 -7.64 -3.42
C ASP A 310 -13.34 -8.64 -4.18
N VAL A 311 -12.06 -8.29 -4.34
CA VAL A 311 -11.12 -9.05 -5.17
C VAL A 311 -10.14 -9.91 -4.36
N GLY A 312 -10.09 -9.71 -3.05
CA GLY A 312 -9.15 -10.40 -2.20
C GLY A 312 -9.29 -10.11 -0.72
N VAL A 313 -8.28 -10.48 0.01
CA VAL A 313 -8.14 -10.21 1.44
C VAL A 313 -6.88 -9.41 1.71
N PHE A 314 -6.85 -8.66 2.80
CA PHE A 314 -5.61 -8.13 3.33
C PHE A 314 -5.21 -8.85 4.61
N ALA A 315 -3.92 -9.05 4.79
CA ALA A 315 -3.36 -9.68 5.95
C ALA A 315 -2.23 -8.82 6.53
N THR A 316 -2.05 -8.91 7.86
CA THR A 316 -1.02 -8.18 8.58
C THR A 316 -0.16 -9.09 9.44
N LEU A 317 1.08 -8.68 9.63
CA LEU A 317 1.97 -9.18 10.67
C LEU A 317 2.33 -8.00 11.56
N ASP A 318 1.84 -8.00 12.78
CA ASP A 318 2.10 -6.98 13.78
C ASP A 318 3.33 -7.35 14.64
N ARG A 319 3.97 -6.33 15.22
CA ARG A 319 5.18 -6.49 16.05
C ARG A 319 4.85 -6.99 17.44
#